data_dd893ed26b0b3dc480b5994e68c3b869
#
_entry.id   dd893ed26b0b3dc480b5994e68c3b869
#
_cell.length_a   1.000
_cell.length_b   1.000
_cell.length_c   1.000
_cell.angle_alpha   90.00
_cell.angle_beta   90.00
_cell.angle_gamma   90.00
#
_symmetry.space_group_name_H-M   'P 1'
#
loop_
_entity.id
_entity.type
_entity.pdbx_description
1 polymer ?
#
loop_
_entity_poly.entity_id
_entity_poly.type
_entity_poly.pdbx_seq_one_letter_code
_entity_poly.pdbx_strand_id
1 'polypeptide(L)'
;KMEIIVDFTEYAVKELKPLGVFVSADVFGTVITSRIDAEIVGQDYVEMAKHLDYICPMVYPSHYAEGSFGLPYPDLQPYETVLRAMEASNEKLAEIPEGEHRAIVRPWLQDFTATWIAHYQPYGAKQIREQIQATYDAGLDEWILWSPSNRYSVGGLLPE
;
A
#
# COMPACT_ATOMS: atom_id res chain seq x y z
N LYS A 1 -6.05 -17.24 12.32
CA LYS A 1 -4.94 -16.27 12.36
C LYS A 1 -5.42 -14.90 11.89
N MET A 2 -6.11 -14.81 10.75
CA MET A 2 -6.68 -13.54 10.25
C MET A 2 -7.65 -12.93 11.24
N GLU A 3 -8.62 -13.68 11.77
CA GLU A 3 -9.57 -13.20 12.78
C GLU A 3 -8.87 -12.55 13.98
N ILE A 4 -7.79 -13.15 14.49
CA ILE A 4 -7.04 -12.62 15.64
C ILE A 4 -6.43 -11.23 15.33
N ILE A 5 -5.92 -11.02 14.12
CA ILE A 5 -5.37 -9.72 13.70
C ILE A 5 -6.49 -8.70 13.51
N VAL A 6 -7.63 -9.10 12.96
CA VAL A 6 -8.83 -8.24 12.84
C VAL A 6 -9.35 -7.85 14.23
N ASP A 7 -9.50 -8.81 15.13
CA ASP A 7 -9.95 -8.57 16.51
C ASP A 7 -9.00 -7.62 17.25
N PHE A 8 -7.69 -7.80 17.07
CA PHE A 8 -6.69 -6.88 17.62
C PHE A 8 -6.82 -5.47 17.02
N THR A 9 -7.03 -5.37 15.71
CA THR A 9 -7.22 -4.09 15.02
C THR A 9 -8.45 -3.37 15.57
N GLU A 10 -9.58 -4.07 15.68
CA GLU A 10 -10.81 -3.52 16.26
C GLU A 10 -10.60 -3.06 17.70
N TYR A 11 -9.94 -3.88 18.52
CA TYR A 11 -9.62 -3.54 19.91
C TYR A 11 -8.74 -2.28 19.99
N ALA A 12 -7.66 -2.21 19.19
CA ALA A 12 -6.78 -1.06 19.17
C ALA A 12 -7.51 0.23 18.78
N VAL A 13 -8.36 0.18 17.77
CA VAL A 13 -9.20 1.31 17.35
C VAL A 13 -10.13 1.74 18.49
N LYS A 14 -10.81 0.80 19.11
CA LYS A 14 -11.73 1.08 20.22
C LYS A 14 -11.05 1.76 21.40
N GLU A 15 -9.84 1.34 21.75
CA GLU A 15 -9.09 1.90 22.89
C GLU A 15 -8.43 3.24 22.56
N LEU A 16 -7.97 3.44 21.32
CA LEU A 16 -7.19 4.62 20.95
C LEU A 16 -8.04 5.79 20.47
N LYS A 17 -9.13 5.55 19.74
CA LYS A 17 -9.99 6.64 19.22
C LYS A 17 -10.52 7.60 20.27
N PRO A 18 -10.92 7.17 21.48
CA PRO A 18 -11.37 8.08 22.53
C PRO A 18 -10.28 9.08 22.98
N LEU A 19 -8.99 8.79 22.66
CA LEU A 19 -7.88 9.69 22.94
C LEU A 19 -7.72 10.81 21.89
N GLY A 20 -8.59 10.87 20.87
CA GLY A 20 -8.56 11.88 19.83
C GLY A 20 -7.50 11.67 18.74
N VAL A 21 -7.03 10.43 18.55
CA VAL A 21 -6.03 10.08 17.54
C VAL A 21 -6.66 9.30 16.39
N PHE A 22 -6.03 9.37 15.21
CA PHE A 22 -6.29 8.46 14.11
C PHE A 22 -5.51 7.16 14.30
N VAL A 23 -6.09 6.05 13.87
CA VAL A 23 -5.47 4.73 13.95
C VAL A 23 -5.22 4.20 12.55
N SER A 24 -3.98 3.85 12.26
CA SER A 24 -3.58 3.27 10.98
C SER A 24 -2.84 1.94 11.19
N ALA A 25 -2.84 1.12 10.17
CA ALA A 25 -2.02 -0.10 10.14
C ALA A 25 -1.34 -0.27 8.78
N ASP A 26 -0.10 -0.74 8.83
CA ASP A 26 0.64 -1.14 7.65
C ASP A 26 0.30 -2.59 7.31
N VAL A 27 0.10 -2.86 6.03
CA VAL A 27 -0.17 -4.20 5.52
C VAL A 27 0.73 -4.49 4.31
N PHE A 28 1.01 -5.75 4.07
CA PHE A 28 1.72 -6.12 2.85
C PHE A 28 0.86 -5.82 1.61
N GLY A 29 1.46 -5.24 0.58
CA GLY A 29 0.73 -4.91 -0.66
C GLY A 29 0.13 -6.14 -1.35
N THR A 30 0.82 -7.29 -1.27
CA THR A 30 0.38 -8.54 -1.88
C THR A 30 -0.90 -9.12 -1.28
N VAL A 31 -1.25 -8.76 -0.02
CA VAL A 31 -2.48 -9.28 0.61
C VAL A 31 -3.76 -8.77 -0.07
N ILE A 32 -3.66 -7.70 -0.85
CA ILE A 32 -4.79 -7.15 -1.60
C ILE A 32 -5.29 -8.17 -2.65
N THR A 33 -4.36 -8.85 -3.34
CA THR A 33 -4.67 -9.73 -4.46
C THR A 33 -4.40 -11.20 -4.21
N SER A 34 -3.57 -11.52 -3.20
CA SER A 34 -3.18 -12.89 -2.86
C SER A 34 -3.83 -13.35 -1.56
N ARG A 35 -4.80 -14.24 -1.66
CA ARG A 35 -5.41 -14.88 -0.49
C ARG A 35 -4.40 -15.70 0.31
N ILE A 36 -3.46 -16.35 -0.39
CA ILE A 36 -2.40 -17.16 0.25
C ILE A 36 -1.52 -16.27 1.12
N ASP A 37 -1.06 -15.12 0.59
CA ASP A 37 -0.24 -14.19 1.36
C ASP A 37 -1.01 -13.62 2.55
N ALA A 38 -2.28 -13.26 2.35
CA ALA A 38 -3.14 -12.79 3.43
C ALA A 38 -3.25 -13.82 4.57
N GLU A 39 -3.42 -15.10 4.25
CA GLU A 39 -3.48 -16.18 5.23
C GLU A 39 -2.12 -16.43 5.92
N ILE A 40 -1.00 -16.34 5.19
CA ILE A 40 0.35 -16.53 5.74
C ILE A 40 0.65 -15.45 6.78
N VAL A 41 0.43 -14.18 6.46
CA VAL A 41 0.73 -13.06 7.37
C VAL A 41 -0.41 -12.78 8.37
N GLY A 42 -1.62 -13.23 8.08
CA GLY A 42 -2.80 -13.05 8.92
C GLY A 42 -3.50 -11.70 8.71
N GLN A 43 -3.28 -11.04 7.59
CA GLN A 43 -3.87 -9.73 7.27
C GLN A 43 -5.06 -9.89 6.33
N ASP A 44 -6.26 -9.62 6.85
CA ASP A 44 -7.48 -9.50 6.04
C ASP A 44 -7.70 -8.04 5.66
N TYR A 45 -7.41 -7.71 4.41
CA TYR A 45 -7.40 -6.33 3.94
C TYR A 45 -8.76 -5.64 4.08
N VAL A 46 -9.82 -6.32 3.70
CA VAL A 46 -11.19 -5.77 3.75
C VAL A 46 -11.67 -5.65 5.20
N GLU A 47 -11.51 -6.72 6.00
CA GLU A 47 -11.97 -6.71 7.38
C GLU A 47 -11.20 -5.69 8.23
N MET A 48 -9.88 -5.54 8.06
CA MET A 48 -9.09 -4.51 8.74
C MET A 48 -9.53 -3.10 8.34
N ALA A 49 -9.85 -2.88 7.06
CA ALA A 49 -10.30 -1.58 6.56
C ALA A 49 -11.66 -1.13 7.11
N LYS A 50 -12.47 -2.04 7.61
CA LYS A 50 -13.74 -1.71 8.28
C LYS A 50 -13.56 -1.05 9.66
N HIS A 51 -12.37 -1.13 10.25
CA HIS A 51 -12.08 -0.60 11.58
C HIS A 51 -11.13 0.60 11.57
N LEU A 52 -10.09 0.56 10.74
CA LEU A 52 -9.02 1.56 10.69
C LEU A 52 -9.47 2.91 10.11
N ASP A 53 -8.84 3.99 10.55
CA ASP A 53 -8.95 5.30 9.88
C ASP A 53 -8.14 5.29 8.57
N TYR A 54 -6.94 4.72 8.59
CA TYR A 54 -6.07 4.56 7.42
C TYR A 54 -5.56 3.12 7.32
N ILE A 55 -5.54 2.59 6.10
CA ILE A 55 -4.85 1.35 5.78
C ILE A 55 -3.70 1.66 4.80
N CYS A 56 -2.49 1.22 5.14
CA CYS A 56 -1.27 1.63 4.49
C CYS A 56 -0.58 0.43 3.83
N PRO A 57 -1.00 0.01 2.63
CA PRO A 57 -0.38 -1.12 1.95
C PRO A 57 1.02 -0.76 1.44
N MET A 58 1.99 -1.65 1.66
CA MET A 58 3.35 -1.52 1.18
C MET A 58 3.42 -2.02 -0.27
N VAL A 59 3.27 -1.10 -1.22
CA VAL A 59 3.16 -1.43 -2.65
C VAL A 59 4.48 -1.18 -3.39
N TYR A 60 5.57 -1.68 -2.83
CA TYR A 60 6.89 -1.54 -3.42
C TYR A 60 7.02 -2.37 -4.69
N PRO A 61 7.29 -1.77 -5.86
CA PRO A 61 7.43 -2.52 -7.11
C PRO A 61 8.41 -3.69 -7.02
N SER A 62 9.53 -3.54 -6.30
CA SER A 62 10.53 -4.59 -6.10
C SER A 62 10.04 -5.81 -5.30
N HIS A 63 8.92 -5.69 -4.58
CA HIS A 63 8.37 -6.75 -3.74
C HIS A 63 7.29 -7.58 -4.45
N TYR A 64 6.97 -7.24 -5.68
CA TYR A 64 6.09 -8.04 -6.53
C TYR A 64 6.92 -8.98 -7.40
N ALA A 65 6.48 -10.23 -7.51
CA ALA A 65 7.13 -11.21 -8.38
C ALA A 65 7.02 -10.81 -9.86
N GLU A 66 7.97 -11.24 -10.66
CA GLU A 66 7.91 -11.12 -12.11
C GLU A 66 6.58 -11.70 -12.64
N GLY A 67 5.94 -10.99 -13.56
CA GLY A 67 4.63 -11.35 -14.08
C GLY A 67 3.44 -10.88 -13.24
N SER A 68 3.65 -10.33 -12.04
CA SER A 68 2.58 -9.74 -11.24
C SER A 68 1.84 -8.67 -12.04
N PHE A 69 0.51 -8.65 -11.95
CA PHE A 69 -0.36 -7.75 -12.72
C PHE A 69 -0.18 -7.86 -14.25
N GLY A 70 0.40 -8.96 -14.75
CA GLY A 70 0.77 -9.10 -16.16
C GLY A 70 2.00 -8.28 -16.58
N LEU A 71 2.75 -7.73 -15.63
CA LEU A 71 3.97 -6.97 -15.87
C LEU A 71 5.19 -7.91 -15.80
N PRO A 72 6.02 -7.98 -16.86
CA PRO A 72 7.21 -8.85 -16.84
C PRO A 72 8.12 -8.55 -15.65
N TYR A 73 8.41 -7.27 -15.42
CA TYR A 73 9.35 -6.82 -14.39
C TYR A 73 8.76 -5.62 -13.63
N PRO A 74 8.02 -5.84 -12.53
CA PRO A 74 7.35 -4.75 -11.80
C PRO A 74 8.27 -3.62 -11.36
N ASP A 75 9.51 -3.91 -10.93
CA ASP A 75 10.46 -2.88 -10.51
C ASP A 75 10.88 -1.93 -11.63
N LEU A 76 10.83 -2.38 -12.89
CA LEU A 76 11.09 -1.55 -14.07
C LEU A 76 9.86 -0.74 -14.51
N GLN A 77 8.71 -0.99 -13.92
CA GLN A 77 7.41 -0.40 -14.27
C GLN A 77 6.68 0.13 -13.03
N PRO A 78 7.27 1.13 -12.31
CA PRO A 78 6.73 1.60 -11.03
C PRO A 78 5.35 2.24 -11.16
N TYR A 79 5.09 3.00 -12.22
CA TYR A 79 3.78 3.60 -12.45
C TYR A 79 2.69 2.54 -12.58
N GLU A 80 2.88 1.58 -13.49
CA GLU A 80 1.90 0.52 -13.77
C GLU A 80 1.70 -0.39 -12.57
N THR A 81 2.77 -0.69 -11.84
CA THR A 81 2.69 -1.55 -10.65
C THR A 81 1.85 -0.90 -9.57
N VAL A 82 2.12 0.36 -9.22
CA VAL A 82 1.37 1.08 -8.20
C VAL A 82 -0.08 1.33 -8.64
N LEU A 83 -0.30 1.71 -9.91
CA LEU A 83 -1.64 1.93 -10.44
C LEU A 83 -2.49 0.67 -10.29
N ARG A 84 -2.01 -0.46 -10.78
CA ARG A 84 -2.76 -1.73 -10.74
C ARG A 84 -2.97 -2.25 -9.33
N ALA A 85 -1.98 -2.08 -8.44
CA ALA A 85 -2.13 -2.42 -7.03
C ALA A 85 -3.24 -1.57 -6.36
N MET A 86 -3.30 -0.27 -6.66
CA MET A 86 -4.33 0.62 -6.08
C MET A 86 -5.70 0.43 -6.73
N GLU A 87 -5.78 0.13 -8.00
CA GLU A 87 -7.03 -0.29 -8.65
C GLU A 87 -7.59 -1.56 -8.00
N ALA A 88 -6.73 -2.57 -7.77
CA ALA A 88 -7.12 -3.79 -7.06
C ALA A 88 -7.59 -3.50 -5.61
N SER A 89 -6.93 -2.56 -4.93
CA SER A 89 -7.36 -2.07 -3.62
C SER A 89 -8.78 -1.47 -3.68
N ASN A 90 -9.04 -0.60 -4.65
CA ASN A 90 -10.36 0.01 -4.84
C ASN A 90 -11.44 -1.04 -5.08
N GLU A 91 -11.17 -2.03 -5.92
CA GLU A 91 -12.09 -3.15 -6.18
C GLU A 91 -12.38 -3.95 -4.91
N LYS A 92 -11.35 -4.28 -4.13
CA LYS A 92 -11.49 -5.00 -2.87
C LYS A 92 -12.32 -4.24 -1.85
N LEU A 93 -12.02 -2.96 -1.66
CA LEU A 93 -12.74 -2.14 -0.68
C LEU A 93 -14.17 -1.79 -1.11
N ALA A 94 -14.48 -1.93 -2.40
CA ALA A 94 -15.86 -1.84 -2.88
C ALA A 94 -16.77 -2.99 -2.37
N GLU A 95 -16.19 -4.07 -1.82
CA GLU A 95 -16.94 -5.13 -1.13
C GLU A 95 -17.58 -4.63 0.18
N ILE A 96 -17.06 -3.55 0.79
CA ILE A 96 -17.65 -2.92 1.98
C ILE A 96 -18.91 -2.17 1.56
N PRO A 97 -20.09 -2.49 2.17
CA PRO A 97 -21.34 -1.85 1.80
C PRO A 97 -21.30 -0.33 1.89
N GLU A 98 -22.03 0.34 1.01
CA GLU A 98 -22.17 1.79 1.04
C GLU A 98 -22.78 2.25 2.38
N GLY A 99 -22.22 3.32 2.96
CA GLY A 99 -22.61 3.85 4.27
C GLY A 99 -21.93 3.19 5.47
N GLU A 100 -21.21 2.09 5.29
CA GLU A 100 -20.35 1.52 6.33
C GLU A 100 -18.97 2.19 6.35
N HIS A 101 -18.29 2.15 7.52
CA HIS A 101 -16.96 2.69 7.66
C HIS A 101 -15.96 1.99 6.75
N ARG A 102 -15.12 2.78 6.11
CA ARG A 102 -14.05 2.32 5.23
C ARG A 102 -12.80 3.16 5.45
N ALA A 103 -11.67 2.50 5.71
CA ALA A 103 -10.38 3.18 5.87
C ALA A 103 -10.00 3.97 4.61
N ILE A 104 -9.32 5.09 4.80
CA ILE A 104 -8.63 5.80 3.74
C ILE A 104 -7.37 5.00 3.39
N VAL A 105 -7.13 4.79 2.11
CA VAL A 105 -5.93 4.09 1.62
C VAL A 105 -4.79 5.08 1.47
N ARG A 106 -3.67 4.81 2.15
CA ARG A 106 -2.44 5.59 2.10
C ARG A 106 -1.26 4.66 1.82
N PRO A 107 -0.93 4.38 0.55
CA PRO A 107 0.11 3.42 0.22
C PRO A 107 1.51 3.91 0.62
N TRP A 108 2.35 2.96 1.05
CA TRP A 108 3.79 3.14 1.12
C TRP A 108 4.40 2.96 -0.27
N LEU A 109 5.16 3.94 -0.72
CA LEU A 109 5.84 3.95 -2.01
C LEU A 109 7.35 3.73 -1.83
N GLN A 110 7.98 3.16 -2.85
CA GLN A 110 9.39 2.77 -2.84
C GLN A 110 10.31 3.95 -3.18
N ASP A 111 11.13 4.38 -2.22
CA ASP A 111 12.24 5.31 -2.45
C ASP A 111 13.59 4.67 -2.11
N PHE A 112 13.85 3.53 -2.74
CA PHE A 112 15.12 2.81 -2.64
C PHE A 112 15.35 1.98 -3.90
N THR A 113 16.62 1.69 -4.19
CA THR A 113 17.03 0.83 -5.31
C THR A 113 17.19 -0.61 -4.82
N ALA A 114 16.46 -1.55 -5.41
CA ALA A 114 16.43 -2.95 -5.02
C ALA A 114 17.53 -3.77 -5.71
N THR A 115 18.77 -3.55 -5.35
CA THR A 115 19.95 -4.18 -6.01
C THR A 115 20.05 -5.70 -5.84
N TRP A 116 19.21 -6.29 -4.99
CA TRP A 116 19.18 -7.75 -4.73
C TRP A 116 18.31 -8.56 -5.68
N ILE A 117 17.50 -7.91 -6.54
CA ILE A 117 16.69 -8.58 -7.55
C ILE A 117 17.35 -8.48 -8.92
N ALA A 118 17.07 -9.45 -9.82
CA ALA A 118 17.73 -9.53 -11.11
C ALA A 118 17.35 -8.37 -12.07
N HIS A 119 16.08 -7.99 -12.08
CA HIS A 119 15.55 -6.95 -12.97
C HIS A 119 15.13 -5.73 -12.16
N TYR A 120 16.07 -4.88 -11.82
CA TYR A 120 15.86 -3.63 -11.09
C TYR A 120 16.36 -2.41 -11.89
N GLN A 121 15.92 -1.25 -11.46
CA GLN A 121 16.45 0.04 -11.93
C GLN A 121 16.78 0.94 -10.74
N PRO A 122 17.65 1.95 -10.93
CA PRO A 122 17.84 2.98 -9.92
C PRO A 122 16.52 3.74 -9.68
N TYR A 123 16.16 3.92 -8.41
CA TYR A 123 15.02 4.75 -8.01
C TYR A 123 15.51 6.13 -7.58
N GLY A 124 14.99 7.13 -8.24
CA GLY A 124 15.23 8.55 -7.98
C GLY A 124 13.97 9.37 -8.23
N ALA A 125 14.13 10.66 -8.47
CA ALA A 125 13.03 11.62 -8.63
C ALA A 125 11.96 11.17 -9.65
N LYS A 126 12.38 10.60 -10.77
CA LYS A 126 11.46 10.13 -11.82
C LYS A 126 10.56 9.00 -11.30
N GLN A 127 11.14 7.95 -10.71
CA GLN A 127 10.40 6.78 -10.23
C GLN A 127 9.49 7.13 -9.05
N ILE A 128 9.89 8.08 -8.19
CA ILE A 128 9.02 8.60 -7.14
C ILE A 128 7.83 9.33 -7.73
N ARG A 129 8.05 10.21 -8.72
CA ARG A 129 6.96 10.92 -9.39
C ARG A 129 5.99 9.99 -10.10
N GLU A 130 6.49 8.95 -10.76
CA GLU A 130 5.68 7.92 -11.40
C GLU A 130 4.75 7.21 -10.40
N GLN A 131 5.25 6.83 -9.23
CA GLN A 131 4.47 6.18 -8.18
C GLN A 131 3.41 7.11 -7.57
N ILE A 132 3.77 8.37 -7.29
CA ILE A 132 2.83 9.38 -6.77
C ILE A 132 1.73 9.64 -7.78
N GLN A 133 2.08 9.81 -9.06
CA GLN A 133 1.10 10.04 -10.12
C GLN A 133 0.15 8.85 -10.26
N ALA A 134 0.67 7.62 -10.21
CA ALA A 134 -0.15 6.41 -10.25
C ALA A 134 -1.15 6.35 -9.08
N THR A 135 -0.74 6.78 -7.89
CA THR A 135 -1.61 6.88 -6.72
C THR A 135 -2.78 7.85 -6.99
N TYR A 136 -2.48 9.03 -7.54
CA TYR A 136 -3.52 10.01 -7.91
C TYR A 136 -4.42 9.51 -9.04
N ASP A 137 -3.85 8.87 -10.06
CA ASP A 137 -4.61 8.34 -11.20
C ASP A 137 -5.53 7.18 -10.78
N ALA A 138 -5.20 6.47 -9.71
CA ALA A 138 -6.09 5.49 -9.08
C ALA A 138 -7.20 6.11 -8.22
N GLY A 139 -7.26 7.44 -8.12
CA GLY A 139 -8.27 8.18 -7.36
C GLY A 139 -7.96 8.33 -5.87
N LEU A 140 -6.71 8.14 -5.46
CA LEU A 140 -6.26 8.34 -4.08
C LEU A 140 -5.53 9.68 -3.94
N ASP A 141 -5.51 10.23 -2.73
CA ASP A 141 -4.95 11.57 -2.45
C ASP A 141 -3.69 11.52 -1.59
N GLU A 142 -3.44 10.40 -0.92
CA GLU A 142 -2.41 10.30 0.11
C GLU A 142 -1.44 9.16 -0.17
N TRP A 143 -0.20 9.33 0.25
CA TRP A 143 0.89 8.35 0.12
C TRP A 143 1.98 8.62 1.15
N ILE A 144 2.85 7.64 1.37
CA ILE A 144 4.02 7.74 2.25
C ILE A 144 5.22 7.19 1.49
N LEU A 145 6.38 7.81 1.62
CA LEU A 145 7.62 7.30 1.05
C LEU A 145 8.38 6.44 2.07
N TRP A 146 8.94 5.33 1.61
CA TRP A 146 9.83 4.49 2.38
C TRP A 146 11.23 4.46 1.79
N SER A 147 12.23 4.80 2.61
CA SER A 147 13.65 4.65 2.31
C SER A 147 14.37 4.07 3.53
N PRO A 148 14.96 2.87 3.43
CA PRO A 148 15.67 2.25 4.56
C PRO A 148 16.91 3.01 4.98
N SER A 149 17.48 3.84 4.10
CA SER A 149 18.60 4.73 4.42
C SER A 149 18.18 6.07 5.00
N ASN A 150 16.87 6.32 5.15
CA ASN A 150 16.29 7.59 5.57
C ASN A 150 16.74 8.79 4.70
N ARG A 151 16.97 8.53 3.41
CA ARG A 151 17.28 9.54 2.39
C ARG A 151 16.22 9.48 1.31
N TYR A 152 15.64 10.64 1.01
CA TYR A 152 14.48 10.74 0.12
C TYR A 152 14.79 11.54 -1.14
N SER A 153 14.22 11.11 -2.27
CA SER A 153 14.38 11.73 -3.59
C SER A 153 13.45 12.95 -3.72
N VAL A 154 13.80 14.02 -3.01
CA VAL A 154 12.97 15.25 -2.93
C VAL A 154 12.66 15.88 -4.30
N GLY A 155 13.51 15.65 -5.30
CA GLY A 155 13.26 16.12 -6.68
C GLY A 155 12.03 15.47 -7.34
N GLY A 156 11.50 14.39 -6.77
CA GLY A 156 10.24 13.76 -7.22
C GLY A 156 8.99 14.41 -6.64
N LEU A 157 9.15 15.25 -5.61
CA LEU A 157 8.07 16.01 -5.01
C LEU A 157 7.82 17.28 -5.83
N LEU A 158 6.56 17.64 -6.00
CA LEU A 158 6.22 18.92 -6.61
C LEU A 158 6.35 20.03 -5.56
N PRO A 159 6.83 21.23 -5.94
CA PRO A 159 6.72 22.38 -5.05
C PRO A 159 5.23 22.68 -4.77
N GLU A 160 4.95 23.13 -3.55
CA GLU A 160 3.61 23.60 -3.16
C GLU A 160 3.20 24.86 -3.95
#